data_f7968fdf8d9362c8c466223fd4ceddf3
#
_entry.id   f7968fdf8d9362c8c466223fd4ceddf3
#
_cell.length_a   1.000
_cell.length_b   1.000
_cell.length_c   1.000
_cell.angle_alpha   90.00
_cell.angle_beta   90.00
_cell.angle_gamma   90.00
#
_symmetry.space_group_name_H-M   'P 1'
#
loop_
_entity.id
_entity.type
_entity.pdbx_description
1 polymer ?
#
loop_
_entity_poly.entity_id
_entity_poly.type
_entity_poly.pdbx_seq_one_letter_code
_entity_poly.pdbx_strand_id
1 'polypeptide(L)'
;MKIDGYTRMAAVIAHPIRHSISPFIHNLAYELTETNAAYLAWDITEEDLESTISQIRKLDMIGANISMPFKQKVFPYLDEVDEMARKIGSVNTIVHRDGKLKGYNTDGIGFFRSLPPAFSIEGKTMVLLGAGGAALAIIAQAIHLGVKRILVFVREERLVHYRSKVQLLEDAFDFLIELYAIEKNEDVQSSFNQADLILNATGVGMDGHSLPIASHLTFPPQALIVEMAYYPAVTPFLQLAVNQGNQRVNGLGMLFYQAEAAFELMTGKVFPTESVWEALTTEYRQFVCD
;
A
#
# COMPACT_ATOMS: atom_id res chain seq x y z
N MET A 1 -16.71 22.07 3.95
CA MET A 1 -15.42 22.70 4.35
C MET A 1 -15.40 24.17 3.93
N LYS A 2 -14.94 25.11 4.79
CA LYS A 2 -14.75 26.52 4.45
C LYS A 2 -13.25 26.80 4.28
N ILE A 3 -12.83 27.31 3.12
CA ILE A 3 -11.45 27.70 2.85
C ILE A 3 -11.28 29.17 3.20
N ASP A 4 -10.27 29.51 3.99
CA ASP A 4 -9.89 30.88 4.41
C ASP A 4 -8.37 31.06 4.43
N GLY A 5 -7.89 32.21 4.91
CA GLY A 5 -6.46 32.54 4.98
C GLY A 5 -5.62 31.69 5.97
N TYR A 6 -6.27 30.89 6.79
CA TYR A 6 -5.64 29.96 7.74
C TYR A 6 -5.66 28.52 7.26
N THR A 7 -6.28 28.23 6.12
CA THR A 7 -6.38 26.88 5.60
C THR A 7 -5.01 26.37 5.17
N ARG A 8 -4.53 25.32 5.82
CA ARG A 8 -3.27 24.64 5.46
C ARG A 8 -3.50 23.63 4.35
N MET A 9 -2.46 23.29 3.62
CA MET A 9 -2.50 22.32 2.53
C MET A 9 -1.90 20.97 2.93
N ALA A 10 -2.39 19.91 2.30
CA ALA A 10 -1.72 18.65 2.14
C ALA A 10 -1.93 18.16 0.70
N ALA A 11 -1.14 17.19 0.24
CA ALA A 11 -1.30 16.67 -1.10
C ALA A 11 -0.84 15.21 -1.22
N VAL A 12 -1.34 14.50 -2.23
CA VAL A 12 -0.65 13.33 -2.78
C VAL A 12 0.20 13.78 -3.97
N ILE A 13 1.46 13.37 -3.99
CA ILE A 13 2.47 13.73 -4.99
C ILE A 13 2.90 12.46 -5.73
N ALA A 14 2.68 12.41 -7.05
CA ALA A 14 3.03 11.27 -7.90
C ALA A 14 2.97 11.64 -9.40
N HIS A 15 3.21 10.66 -10.28
CA HIS A 15 3.03 10.80 -11.73
C HIS A 15 2.68 9.46 -12.39
N PRO A 16 1.52 9.35 -13.10
CA PRO A 16 0.35 10.26 -13.04
C PRO A 16 -0.47 10.06 -11.77
N ILE A 17 -1.20 11.08 -11.29
CA ILE A 17 -1.96 10.99 -10.02
C ILE A 17 -3.38 11.55 -10.06
N ARG A 18 -3.81 12.16 -11.16
CA ARG A 18 -5.13 12.83 -11.25
C ARG A 18 -6.33 11.94 -10.96
N HIS A 19 -6.18 10.61 -11.09
CA HIS A 19 -7.21 9.61 -10.79
C HIS A 19 -7.31 9.21 -9.32
N SER A 20 -6.47 9.77 -8.45
CA SER A 20 -6.42 9.42 -7.03
C SER A 20 -7.70 9.81 -6.29
N ILE A 21 -8.21 8.88 -5.49
CA ILE A 21 -9.34 9.12 -4.58
C ILE A 21 -8.89 9.58 -3.17
N SER A 22 -7.57 9.69 -2.93
CA SER A 22 -7.03 10.21 -1.66
C SER A 22 -7.55 11.61 -1.31
N PRO A 23 -7.74 12.56 -2.26
CA PRO A 23 -8.35 13.84 -1.94
C PRO A 23 -9.76 13.75 -1.37
N PHE A 24 -10.58 12.81 -1.85
CA PHE A 24 -11.91 12.57 -1.28
C PHE A 24 -11.81 12.12 0.18
N ILE A 25 -11.00 11.10 0.46
CA ILE A 25 -10.81 10.50 1.79
C ILE A 25 -10.34 11.57 2.79
N HIS A 26 -9.27 12.28 2.47
CA HIS A 26 -8.66 13.24 3.39
C HIS A 26 -9.51 14.49 3.60
N ASN A 27 -10.12 15.06 2.54
CA ASN A 27 -10.95 16.24 2.68
C ASN A 27 -12.20 15.97 3.50
N LEU A 28 -12.83 14.80 3.34
CA LEU A 28 -13.97 14.41 4.18
C LEU A 28 -13.54 14.24 5.64
N ALA A 29 -12.38 13.61 5.89
CA ALA A 29 -11.84 13.48 7.23
C ALA A 29 -11.50 14.85 7.85
N TYR A 30 -10.96 15.79 7.08
CA TYR A 30 -10.71 17.17 7.55
C TYR A 30 -12.02 17.87 7.94
N GLU A 31 -13.09 17.70 7.15
CA GLU A 31 -14.39 18.28 7.46
C GLU A 31 -14.98 17.71 8.74
N LEU A 32 -15.02 16.37 8.87
CA LEU A 32 -15.58 15.68 10.03
C LEU A 32 -14.80 15.94 11.34
N THR A 33 -13.51 16.21 11.24
CA THR A 33 -12.65 16.50 12.40
C THR A 33 -12.42 17.99 12.65
N GLU A 34 -13.14 18.86 11.91
CA GLU A 34 -12.97 20.32 11.98
C GLU A 34 -11.47 20.73 11.81
N THR A 35 -10.77 20.05 10.93
CA THR A 35 -9.39 20.39 10.59
C THR A 35 -9.37 21.39 9.44
N ASN A 36 -8.91 22.63 9.68
CA ASN A 36 -8.84 23.66 8.65
C ASN A 36 -7.70 23.38 7.66
N ALA A 37 -7.92 22.42 6.77
CA ALA A 37 -6.94 21.96 5.76
C ALA A 37 -7.64 21.54 4.47
N ALA A 38 -6.91 21.63 3.35
CA ALA A 38 -7.33 21.14 2.04
C ALA A 38 -6.30 20.15 1.49
N TYR A 39 -6.79 19.01 0.98
CA TYR A 39 -5.96 17.97 0.40
C TYR A 39 -6.13 17.93 -1.12
N LEU A 40 -5.02 17.95 -1.86
CA LEU A 40 -4.99 18.02 -3.32
C LEU A 40 -4.21 16.83 -3.92
N ALA A 41 -4.30 16.66 -5.24
CA ALA A 41 -3.44 15.75 -6.01
C ALA A 41 -2.50 16.58 -6.89
N TRP A 42 -1.20 16.39 -6.71
CA TRP A 42 -0.15 17.10 -7.46
C TRP A 42 0.56 16.13 -8.40
N ASP A 43 0.29 16.32 -9.68
CA ASP A 43 0.89 15.55 -10.77
C ASP A 43 2.16 16.28 -11.22
N ILE A 44 3.33 15.76 -10.86
CA ILE A 44 4.62 16.41 -11.08
C ILE A 44 5.57 15.49 -11.86
N THR A 45 6.57 16.08 -12.52
CA THR A 45 7.68 15.32 -13.11
C THR A 45 8.76 15.02 -12.07
N GLU A 46 9.71 14.16 -12.43
CA GLU A 46 10.84 13.85 -11.55
C GLU A 46 11.75 15.06 -11.31
N GLU A 47 11.88 15.92 -12.30
CA GLU A 47 12.68 17.15 -12.26
C GLU A 47 12.14 18.15 -11.23
N ASP A 48 10.82 18.14 -11.00
CA ASP A 48 10.14 19.01 -10.05
C ASP A 48 10.14 18.50 -8.60
N LEU A 49 10.61 17.26 -8.36
CA LEU A 49 10.46 16.61 -7.05
C LEU A 49 11.12 17.42 -5.92
N GLU A 50 12.37 17.82 -6.08
CA GLU A 50 13.10 18.59 -5.05
C GLU A 50 12.40 19.91 -4.72
N SER A 51 12.05 20.67 -5.77
CA SER A 51 11.35 21.94 -5.60
C SER A 51 10.00 21.76 -4.91
N THR A 52 9.23 20.70 -5.29
CA THR A 52 7.93 20.37 -4.70
C THR A 52 8.06 20.01 -3.23
N ILE A 53 9.00 19.14 -2.86
CA ILE A 53 9.23 18.79 -1.43
C ILE A 53 9.65 20.02 -0.63
N SER A 54 10.48 20.90 -1.19
CA SER A 54 10.85 22.17 -0.57
C SER A 54 9.63 23.08 -0.28
N GLN A 55 8.59 23.05 -1.13
CA GLN A 55 7.38 23.85 -0.93
C GLN A 55 6.58 23.40 0.30
N ILE A 56 6.67 22.14 0.72
CA ILE A 56 5.99 21.66 1.95
C ILE A 56 6.38 22.52 3.14
N ARG A 57 7.66 22.89 3.28
CA ARG A 57 8.14 23.78 4.33
C ARG A 57 7.74 25.24 4.08
N LYS A 58 7.99 25.74 2.86
CA LYS A 58 7.82 27.17 2.53
C LYS A 58 6.36 27.62 2.62
N LEU A 59 5.42 26.73 2.32
CA LEU A 59 3.98 27.00 2.36
C LEU A 59 3.32 26.53 3.65
N ASP A 60 4.10 26.12 4.64
CA ASP A 60 3.63 25.55 5.91
C ASP A 60 2.54 24.49 5.72
N MET A 61 2.74 23.58 4.76
CA MET A 61 1.81 22.46 4.55
C MET A 61 1.82 21.53 5.76
N ILE A 62 0.72 20.81 6.00
CA ILE A 62 0.65 19.81 7.07
C ILE A 62 1.58 18.62 6.78
N GLY A 63 1.67 18.24 5.49
CA GLY A 63 2.45 17.13 5.01
C GLY A 63 2.06 16.75 3.59
N ALA A 64 2.53 15.59 3.14
CA ALA A 64 2.18 15.04 1.83
C ALA A 64 2.22 13.50 1.83
N ASN A 65 1.35 12.86 1.05
CA ASN A 65 1.56 11.48 0.67
C ASN A 65 2.40 11.43 -0.61
N ILE A 66 3.27 10.43 -0.69
CA ILE A 66 4.16 10.19 -1.82
C ILE A 66 3.77 8.86 -2.47
N SER A 67 3.54 8.89 -3.78
CA SER A 67 3.27 7.67 -4.54
C SER A 67 4.28 7.48 -5.67
N MET A 68 4.03 6.50 -6.56
CA MET A 68 4.97 6.20 -7.64
C MET A 68 5.18 7.40 -8.58
N PRO A 69 6.40 7.61 -9.08
CA PRO A 69 7.63 6.82 -8.87
C PRO A 69 8.51 7.34 -7.72
N PHE A 70 8.02 8.21 -6.81
CA PHE A 70 8.83 9.07 -5.95
C PHE A 70 9.13 8.50 -4.55
N LYS A 71 8.48 7.40 -4.12
CA LYS A 71 8.60 6.85 -2.76
C LYS A 71 10.04 6.59 -2.28
N GLN A 72 10.94 6.24 -3.19
CA GLN A 72 12.38 6.05 -2.89
C GLN A 72 13.20 7.32 -3.13
N LYS A 73 12.75 8.19 -4.04
CA LYS A 73 13.48 9.37 -4.48
C LYS A 73 13.39 10.55 -3.51
N VAL A 74 12.43 10.54 -2.57
CA VAL A 74 12.23 11.64 -1.62
C VAL A 74 13.23 11.64 -0.45
N PHE A 75 13.93 10.53 -0.19
CA PHE A 75 14.83 10.41 0.97
C PHE A 75 15.84 11.56 1.13
N PRO A 76 16.53 12.03 0.06
CA PRO A 76 17.52 13.11 0.19
C PRO A 76 16.94 14.46 0.66
N TYR A 77 15.61 14.62 0.55
CA TYR A 77 14.93 15.89 0.86
C TYR A 77 14.28 15.91 2.24
N LEU A 78 14.43 14.82 3.02
CA LEU A 78 13.86 14.67 4.35
C LEU A 78 14.89 14.90 5.44
N ASP A 79 14.48 15.51 6.56
CA ASP A 79 15.35 15.70 7.73
C ASP A 79 15.45 14.42 8.56
N GLU A 80 14.34 13.69 8.65
CA GLU A 80 14.24 12.47 9.43
C GLU A 80 13.43 11.41 8.66
N VAL A 81 13.74 10.13 8.90
CA VAL A 81 12.97 9.01 8.37
C VAL A 81 12.70 8.03 9.50
N ASP A 82 11.45 7.61 9.62
CA ASP A 82 11.01 6.58 10.55
C ASP A 82 11.78 5.27 10.33
N GLU A 83 12.00 4.52 11.42
CA GLU A 83 12.79 3.28 11.37
C GLU A 83 12.23 2.26 10.37
N MET A 84 10.90 2.04 10.39
CA MET A 84 10.25 1.12 9.46
C MET A 84 10.41 1.58 8.01
N ALA A 85 10.13 2.86 7.72
CA ALA A 85 10.30 3.44 6.38
C ALA A 85 11.75 3.34 5.89
N ARG A 86 12.73 3.49 6.79
CA ARG A 86 14.16 3.33 6.49
C ARG A 86 14.50 1.88 6.14
N LYS A 87 14.03 0.91 6.92
CA LYS A 87 14.23 -0.52 6.66
C LYS A 87 13.60 -0.95 5.33
N ILE A 88 12.43 -0.42 5.00
CA ILE A 88 11.75 -0.68 3.72
C ILE A 88 12.48 0.00 2.54
N GLY A 89 13.18 1.10 2.79
CA GLY A 89 13.74 1.97 1.74
C GLY A 89 12.65 2.71 0.94
N SER A 90 11.49 3.01 1.55
CA SER A 90 10.35 3.62 0.88
C SER A 90 9.54 4.50 1.83
N VAL A 91 9.25 5.72 1.42
CA VAL A 91 8.41 6.70 2.14
C VAL A 91 7.16 6.96 1.32
N ASN A 92 5.97 6.77 1.92
CA ASN A 92 4.69 7.14 1.32
C ASN A 92 3.98 8.30 2.02
N THR A 93 4.52 8.76 3.15
CA THR A 93 3.94 9.84 3.95
C THR A 93 5.02 10.74 4.50
N ILE A 94 4.92 12.04 4.26
CA ILE A 94 5.78 13.09 4.82
C ILE A 94 4.94 13.92 5.78
N VAL A 95 5.43 14.07 7.00
CA VAL A 95 4.84 14.95 8.02
C VAL A 95 5.71 16.18 8.18
N HIS A 96 5.12 17.36 8.12
CA HIS A 96 5.79 18.62 8.42
C HIS A 96 5.44 19.09 9.82
N ARG A 97 6.43 19.17 10.69
CA ARG A 97 6.28 19.66 12.07
C ARG A 97 7.54 20.43 12.49
N ASP A 98 7.35 21.61 13.05
CA ASP A 98 8.42 22.47 13.56
C ASP A 98 9.53 22.74 12.53
N GLY A 99 9.15 22.97 11.28
CA GLY A 99 10.06 23.23 10.16
C GLY A 99 10.79 21.99 9.61
N LYS A 100 10.60 20.80 10.22
CA LYS A 100 11.21 19.54 9.80
C LYS A 100 10.25 18.68 8.99
N LEU A 101 10.79 17.95 8.02
CA LEU A 101 10.10 16.93 7.25
C LEU A 101 10.54 15.54 7.70
N LYS A 102 9.59 14.77 8.23
CA LYS A 102 9.82 13.38 8.61
C LYS A 102 9.03 12.43 7.73
N GLY A 103 9.74 11.44 7.18
CA GLY A 103 9.18 10.42 6.29
C GLY A 103 8.73 9.17 7.05
N TYR A 104 7.58 8.64 6.64
CA TYR A 104 6.98 7.40 7.16
C TYR A 104 6.53 6.49 6.00
N ASN A 105 6.21 5.23 6.33
CA ASN A 105 5.54 4.33 5.41
C ASN A 105 4.31 3.71 6.08
N THR A 106 3.13 4.01 5.55
CA THR A 106 1.84 3.54 6.06
C THR A 106 1.24 2.41 5.21
N ASP A 107 1.88 1.98 4.11
CA ASP A 107 1.34 0.97 3.19
C ASP A 107 1.12 -0.37 3.90
N GLY A 108 2.13 -0.85 4.64
CA GLY A 108 2.04 -2.12 5.37
C GLY A 108 0.96 -2.10 6.46
N ILE A 109 0.89 -1.01 7.23
CA ILE A 109 -0.16 -0.82 8.25
C ILE A 109 -1.53 -0.84 7.60
N GLY A 110 -1.71 -0.09 6.49
CA GLY A 110 -2.97 -0.03 5.75
C GLY A 110 -3.40 -1.40 5.22
N PHE A 111 -2.44 -2.18 4.70
CA PHE A 111 -2.72 -3.54 4.24
C PHE A 111 -3.26 -4.44 5.36
N PHE A 112 -2.56 -4.55 6.49
CA PHE A 112 -2.98 -5.46 7.56
C PHE A 112 -4.27 -5.00 8.27
N ARG A 113 -4.52 -3.70 8.38
CA ARG A 113 -5.81 -3.16 8.86
C ARG A 113 -6.99 -3.47 7.92
N SER A 114 -6.73 -3.68 6.62
CA SER A 114 -7.76 -4.01 5.63
C SER A 114 -8.21 -5.46 5.63
N LEU A 115 -7.47 -6.34 6.28
CA LEU A 115 -7.81 -7.76 6.35
C LEU A 115 -8.97 -8.00 7.33
N PRO A 116 -9.71 -9.13 7.18
CA PRO A 116 -10.79 -9.45 8.10
C PRO A 116 -10.30 -9.46 9.56
N PRO A 117 -11.06 -8.91 10.52
CA PRO A 117 -10.62 -8.77 11.92
C PRO A 117 -10.20 -10.08 12.59
N ALA A 118 -10.75 -11.22 12.13
CA ALA A 118 -10.41 -12.54 12.63
C ALA A 118 -9.09 -13.09 12.06
N PHE A 119 -8.50 -12.44 11.06
CA PHE A 119 -7.27 -12.89 10.43
C PHE A 119 -6.05 -12.27 11.12
N SER A 120 -5.15 -13.12 11.61
CA SER A 120 -3.81 -12.72 12.07
C SER A 120 -2.75 -13.38 11.19
N ILE A 121 -1.71 -12.64 10.84
CA ILE A 121 -0.56 -13.18 10.09
C ILE A 121 0.47 -13.86 11.00
N GLU A 122 0.40 -13.67 12.31
CA GLU A 122 1.32 -14.26 13.26
C GLU A 122 1.38 -15.79 13.14
N GLY A 123 2.58 -16.32 13.01
CA GLY A 123 2.83 -17.76 12.85
C GLY A 123 2.42 -18.36 11.51
N LYS A 124 1.95 -17.57 10.54
CA LYS A 124 1.40 -18.00 9.25
C LYS A 124 2.40 -17.93 8.10
N THR A 125 2.03 -18.59 7.01
CA THR A 125 2.75 -18.57 5.74
C THR A 125 2.08 -17.61 4.77
N MET A 126 2.84 -16.65 4.25
CA MET A 126 2.40 -15.68 3.26
C MET A 126 3.09 -15.92 1.92
N VAL A 127 2.30 -15.97 0.85
CA VAL A 127 2.79 -16.04 -0.53
C VAL A 127 2.43 -14.74 -1.25
N LEU A 128 3.43 -14.11 -1.88
CA LEU A 128 3.26 -12.90 -2.67
C LEU A 128 3.61 -13.15 -4.13
N LEU A 129 2.78 -12.62 -5.00
CA LEU A 129 3.06 -12.47 -6.43
C LEU A 129 3.50 -11.03 -6.66
N GLY A 130 4.79 -10.82 -7.00
CA GLY A 130 5.38 -9.50 -7.17
C GLY A 130 6.13 -8.97 -5.93
N ALA A 131 7.13 -8.11 -6.17
CA ALA A 131 8.00 -7.49 -5.15
C ALA A 131 8.20 -5.98 -5.40
N GLY A 132 7.15 -5.27 -5.77
CA GLY A 132 7.15 -3.81 -5.92
C GLY A 132 7.24 -3.07 -4.59
N GLY A 133 7.32 -1.74 -4.62
CA GLY A 133 7.50 -0.93 -3.40
C GLY A 133 6.44 -1.15 -2.32
N ALA A 134 5.16 -1.31 -2.68
CA ALA A 134 4.10 -1.61 -1.71
C ALA A 134 4.22 -3.05 -1.19
N ALA A 135 4.58 -4.02 -2.05
CA ALA A 135 4.83 -5.40 -1.62
C ALA A 135 5.95 -5.49 -0.57
N LEU A 136 7.05 -4.73 -0.75
CA LEU A 136 8.15 -4.68 0.23
C LEU A 136 7.69 -4.09 1.58
N ALA A 137 6.80 -3.09 1.56
CA ALA A 137 6.22 -2.53 2.77
C ALA A 137 5.31 -3.53 3.50
N ILE A 138 4.53 -4.31 2.74
CA ILE A 138 3.68 -5.38 3.29
C ILE A 138 4.55 -6.49 3.89
N ILE A 139 5.62 -6.90 3.21
CA ILE A 139 6.60 -7.88 3.71
C ILE A 139 7.20 -7.41 5.04
N ALA A 140 7.71 -6.18 5.10
CA ALA A 140 8.29 -5.62 6.31
C ALA A 140 7.30 -5.59 7.48
N GLN A 141 6.07 -5.20 7.22
CA GLN A 141 5.01 -5.21 8.22
C GLN A 141 4.61 -6.63 8.64
N ALA A 142 4.58 -7.60 7.71
CA ALA A 142 4.32 -9.01 8.04
C ALA A 142 5.38 -9.57 8.99
N ILE A 143 6.66 -9.28 8.72
CA ILE A 143 7.76 -9.68 9.61
C ILE A 143 7.59 -9.06 11.00
N HIS A 144 7.29 -7.77 11.05
CA HIS A 144 7.02 -7.08 12.33
C HIS A 144 5.86 -7.69 13.11
N LEU A 145 4.84 -8.21 12.41
CA LEU A 145 3.67 -8.86 12.99
C LEU A 145 3.87 -10.37 13.27
N GLY A 146 5.08 -10.91 13.10
CA GLY A 146 5.41 -12.29 13.47
C GLY A 146 5.01 -13.34 12.44
N VAL A 147 4.99 -13.02 11.14
CA VAL A 147 4.82 -14.02 10.08
C VAL A 147 5.88 -15.12 10.22
N LYS A 148 5.49 -16.38 9.96
CA LYS A 148 6.42 -17.50 10.08
C LYS A 148 7.27 -17.70 8.82
N ARG A 149 6.68 -17.49 7.64
CA ARG A 149 7.33 -17.78 6.36
C ARG A 149 6.81 -16.86 5.26
N ILE A 150 7.69 -16.37 4.39
CA ILE A 150 7.35 -15.52 3.25
C ILE A 150 7.97 -16.11 2.00
N LEU A 151 7.12 -16.38 1.00
CA LEU A 151 7.52 -16.80 -0.32
C LEU A 151 7.10 -15.74 -1.35
N VAL A 152 8.02 -15.29 -2.16
CA VAL A 152 7.80 -14.23 -3.15
C VAL A 152 8.06 -14.77 -4.54
N PHE A 153 7.09 -14.61 -5.42
CA PHE A 153 7.19 -15.01 -6.82
C PHE A 153 7.29 -13.78 -7.72
N VAL A 154 8.30 -13.75 -8.56
CA VAL A 154 8.53 -12.70 -9.55
C VAL A 154 8.86 -13.32 -10.89
N ARG A 155 8.76 -12.56 -11.97
CA ARG A 155 9.20 -13.06 -13.29
C ARG A 155 10.68 -13.41 -13.27
N GLU A 156 11.06 -14.50 -13.92
CA GLU A 156 12.44 -15.01 -13.95
C GLU A 156 13.45 -13.92 -14.36
N GLU A 157 13.14 -13.16 -15.40
CA GLU A 157 13.95 -12.03 -15.87
C GLU A 157 14.18 -10.93 -14.83
N ARG A 158 13.38 -10.90 -13.77
CA ARG A 158 13.41 -9.89 -12.67
C ARG A 158 14.04 -10.42 -11.39
N LEU A 159 14.35 -11.71 -11.30
CA LEU A 159 14.89 -12.33 -10.08
C LEU A 159 16.12 -11.58 -9.54
N VAL A 160 17.10 -11.30 -10.40
CA VAL A 160 18.34 -10.61 -10.00
C VAL A 160 18.02 -9.21 -9.45
N HIS A 161 17.12 -8.47 -10.12
CA HIS A 161 16.72 -7.13 -9.68
C HIS A 161 16.03 -7.15 -8.31
N TYR A 162 15.14 -8.12 -8.08
CA TYR A 162 14.42 -8.18 -6.79
C TYR A 162 15.25 -8.85 -5.69
N ARG A 163 16.22 -9.72 -6.02
CA ARG A 163 17.09 -10.33 -5.01
C ARG A 163 17.82 -9.29 -4.17
N SER A 164 18.36 -8.24 -4.78
CA SER A 164 19.04 -7.18 -4.04
C SER A 164 18.10 -6.40 -3.10
N LYS A 165 16.85 -6.17 -3.54
CA LYS A 165 15.84 -5.48 -2.69
C LYS A 165 15.36 -6.35 -1.54
N VAL A 166 15.14 -7.63 -1.79
CA VAL A 166 14.73 -8.60 -0.77
C VAL A 166 15.87 -8.77 0.25
N GLN A 167 17.13 -8.84 -0.20
CA GLN A 167 18.29 -8.94 0.69
C GLN A 167 18.37 -7.77 1.68
N LEU A 168 18.04 -6.56 1.25
CA LEU A 168 18.01 -5.40 2.17
C LEU A 168 16.98 -5.59 3.32
N LEU A 169 15.84 -6.20 3.02
CA LEU A 169 14.86 -6.53 4.07
C LEU A 169 15.34 -7.69 4.95
N GLU A 170 15.91 -8.75 4.36
CA GLU A 170 16.46 -9.87 5.11
C GLU A 170 17.51 -9.38 6.12
N ASP A 171 18.44 -8.53 5.69
CA ASP A 171 19.47 -7.94 6.54
C ASP A 171 18.90 -7.01 7.61
N ALA A 172 17.87 -6.21 7.26
CA ALA A 172 17.27 -5.25 8.18
C ALA A 172 16.41 -5.89 9.28
N PHE A 173 15.85 -7.08 9.03
CA PHE A 173 14.93 -7.76 9.94
C PHE A 173 15.45 -9.10 10.48
N ASP A 174 16.62 -9.57 10.04
CA ASP A 174 17.16 -10.90 10.32
C ASP A 174 16.13 -12.01 10.01
N PHE A 175 15.52 -11.94 8.81
CA PHE A 175 14.43 -12.79 8.38
C PHE A 175 14.64 -13.29 6.94
N LEU A 176 14.59 -14.61 6.73
CA LEU A 176 14.74 -15.21 5.40
C LEU A 176 13.47 -15.05 4.56
N ILE A 177 13.61 -14.51 3.34
CA ILE A 177 12.54 -14.38 2.35
C ILE A 177 12.88 -15.26 1.15
N GLU A 178 12.02 -16.21 0.87
CA GLU A 178 12.21 -17.14 -0.24
C GLU A 178 11.74 -16.50 -1.56
N LEU A 179 12.65 -16.35 -2.53
CA LEU A 179 12.37 -15.69 -3.81
C LEU A 179 12.47 -16.70 -4.96
N TYR A 180 11.40 -16.80 -5.76
CA TYR A 180 11.23 -17.79 -6.83
C TYR A 180 10.79 -17.15 -8.15
N ALA A 181 11.01 -17.90 -9.26
CA ALA A 181 10.43 -17.58 -10.57
C ALA A 181 8.97 -18.02 -10.64
N ILE A 182 8.07 -17.13 -11.09
CA ILE A 182 6.63 -17.40 -11.19
C ILE A 182 6.27 -18.36 -12.33
N GLU A 183 7.14 -18.49 -13.31
CA GLU A 183 6.96 -19.36 -14.49
C GLU A 183 6.97 -20.85 -14.14
N LYS A 184 7.48 -21.21 -12.97
CA LYS A 184 7.53 -22.60 -12.49
C LYS A 184 6.24 -22.94 -11.73
N ASN A 185 5.18 -23.31 -12.45
CA ASN A 185 3.87 -23.59 -11.89
C ASN A 185 3.85 -24.63 -10.77
N GLU A 186 4.76 -25.62 -10.81
CA GLU A 186 4.87 -26.64 -9.75
C GLU A 186 5.33 -26.02 -8.43
N ASP A 187 6.30 -25.11 -8.48
CA ASP A 187 6.78 -24.37 -7.29
C ASP A 187 5.69 -23.45 -6.75
N VAL A 188 4.93 -22.77 -7.63
CA VAL A 188 3.79 -21.91 -7.26
C VAL A 188 2.71 -22.75 -6.57
N GLN A 189 2.30 -23.88 -7.16
CA GLN A 189 1.26 -24.75 -6.56
C GLN A 189 1.72 -25.33 -5.22
N SER A 190 2.96 -25.78 -5.13
CA SER A 190 3.52 -26.30 -3.87
C SER A 190 3.50 -25.25 -2.76
N SER A 191 3.82 -24.00 -3.10
CA SER A 191 3.80 -22.90 -2.16
C SER A 191 2.38 -22.49 -1.76
N PHE A 192 1.44 -22.48 -2.71
CA PHE A 192 0.02 -22.20 -2.42
C PHE A 192 -0.55 -23.21 -1.45
N ASN A 193 -0.25 -24.49 -1.61
CA ASN A 193 -0.76 -25.57 -0.73
C ASN A 193 -0.39 -25.36 0.75
N GLN A 194 0.64 -24.54 1.06
CA GLN A 194 1.10 -24.25 2.40
C GLN A 194 0.72 -22.84 2.88
N ALA A 195 0.05 -22.05 2.02
CA ALA A 195 -0.23 -20.64 2.30
C ALA A 195 -1.49 -20.44 3.15
N ASP A 196 -1.41 -19.52 4.08
CA ASP A 196 -2.55 -18.96 4.81
C ASP A 196 -3.06 -17.67 4.16
N LEU A 197 -2.18 -16.94 3.49
CA LEU A 197 -2.47 -15.72 2.75
C LEU A 197 -1.74 -15.75 1.40
N ILE A 198 -2.47 -15.47 0.32
CA ILE A 198 -1.89 -15.33 -1.03
C ILE A 198 -2.25 -13.96 -1.57
N LEU A 199 -1.23 -13.15 -1.86
CA LEU A 199 -1.38 -11.76 -2.29
C LEU A 199 -0.91 -11.57 -3.74
N ASN A 200 -1.78 -11.04 -4.60
CA ASN A 200 -1.36 -10.47 -5.88
C ASN A 200 -0.95 -9.00 -5.71
N ALA A 201 0.34 -8.72 -5.83
CA ALA A 201 0.94 -7.39 -5.80
C ALA A 201 1.63 -6.99 -7.12
N THR A 202 1.25 -7.65 -8.23
CA THR A 202 1.89 -7.43 -9.55
C THR A 202 1.24 -6.33 -10.36
N GLY A 203 -0.03 -5.98 -10.10
CA GLY A 203 -0.86 -5.16 -10.97
C GLY A 203 -1.42 -5.89 -12.20
N VAL A 204 -1.05 -7.17 -12.43
CA VAL A 204 -1.69 -8.01 -13.46
C VAL A 204 -3.12 -8.29 -13.03
N GLY A 205 -4.08 -8.07 -13.96
CA GLY A 205 -5.51 -8.18 -13.68
C GLY A 205 -6.23 -6.83 -13.59
N MET A 206 -5.51 -5.70 -13.53
CA MET A 206 -6.10 -4.35 -13.60
C MET A 206 -6.75 -4.07 -14.98
N ASP A 207 -6.37 -4.82 -15.99
CA ASP A 207 -6.98 -4.81 -17.33
C ASP A 207 -8.33 -5.56 -17.40
N GLY A 208 -8.73 -6.23 -16.31
CA GLY A 208 -9.97 -6.99 -16.18
C GLY A 208 -9.96 -8.39 -16.84
N HIS A 209 -8.84 -8.84 -17.43
CA HIS A 209 -8.77 -10.14 -18.13
C HIS A 209 -7.50 -10.95 -17.91
N SER A 210 -6.37 -10.31 -17.56
CA SER A 210 -5.10 -11.01 -17.34
C SER A 210 -5.03 -11.68 -15.97
N LEU A 211 -4.41 -12.87 -15.91
CA LEU A 211 -4.12 -13.59 -14.66
C LEU A 211 -2.63 -13.54 -14.35
N PRO A 212 -2.22 -13.33 -13.09
CA PRO A 212 -0.81 -13.35 -12.70
C PRO A 212 -0.22 -14.76 -12.59
N ILE A 213 -1.06 -15.78 -12.66
CA ILE A 213 -0.73 -17.21 -12.52
C ILE A 213 -1.45 -18.04 -13.59
N ALA A 214 -1.04 -19.29 -13.76
CA ALA A 214 -1.75 -20.21 -14.64
C ALA A 214 -3.16 -20.54 -14.09
N SER A 215 -4.17 -20.57 -14.97
CA SER A 215 -5.58 -20.70 -14.59
C SER A 215 -5.96 -22.05 -13.96
N HIS A 216 -5.11 -23.07 -14.11
CA HIS A 216 -5.33 -24.40 -13.52
C HIS A 216 -4.83 -24.54 -12.08
N LEU A 217 -4.12 -23.53 -11.55
CA LEU A 217 -3.63 -23.54 -10.17
C LEU A 217 -4.80 -23.37 -9.19
N THR A 218 -4.65 -24.02 -8.04
CA THR A 218 -5.68 -24.06 -7.01
C THR A 218 -5.20 -23.41 -5.72
N PHE A 219 -6.15 -22.81 -5.00
CA PHE A 219 -5.91 -22.25 -3.68
C PHE A 219 -6.33 -23.22 -2.58
N PRO A 220 -5.58 -23.31 -1.46
CA PRO A 220 -6.04 -24.11 -0.33
C PRO A 220 -7.31 -23.47 0.28
N PRO A 221 -8.32 -24.28 0.68
CA PRO A 221 -9.62 -23.74 1.12
C PRO A 221 -9.57 -22.74 2.26
N GLN A 222 -8.56 -22.82 3.13
CA GLN A 222 -8.37 -21.95 4.28
C GLN A 222 -7.63 -20.63 3.95
N ALA A 223 -7.01 -20.52 2.77
CA ALA A 223 -6.22 -19.36 2.43
C ALA A 223 -7.10 -18.13 2.17
N LEU A 224 -6.66 -17.00 2.71
CA LEU A 224 -7.18 -15.69 2.35
C LEU A 224 -6.50 -15.22 1.06
N ILE A 225 -7.31 -14.93 0.04
CA ILE A 225 -6.81 -14.45 -1.25
C ILE A 225 -6.96 -12.93 -1.32
N VAL A 226 -5.86 -12.24 -1.56
CA VAL A 226 -5.83 -10.78 -1.52
C VAL A 226 -5.30 -10.22 -2.85
N GLU A 227 -5.98 -9.21 -3.32
CA GLU A 227 -5.57 -8.43 -4.49
C GLU A 227 -5.18 -7.02 -4.05
N MET A 228 -4.03 -6.52 -4.48
CA MET A 228 -3.61 -5.16 -4.13
C MET A 228 -4.30 -4.09 -4.99
N ALA A 229 -4.77 -4.44 -6.18
CA ALA A 229 -5.58 -3.55 -7.01
C ALA A 229 -6.99 -3.43 -6.42
N TYR A 230 -7.58 -2.23 -6.54
CA TYR A 230 -8.97 -1.96 -6.16
C TYR A 230 -9.88 -1.75 -7.38
N TYR A 231 -9.32 -1.71 -8.57
CA TYR A 231 -10.06 -1.60 -9.82
C TYR A 231 -9.47 -2.54 -10.89
N PRO A 232 -10.34 -3.38 -11.53
CA PRO A 232 -11.75 -3.60 -11.21
C PRO A 232 -11.93 -4.17 -9.79
N ALA A 233 -13.10 -4.01 -9.17
CA ALA A 233 -13.37 -4.49 -7.80
C ALA A 233 -13.10 -5.98 -7.64
N VAL A 234 -13.44 -6.77 -8.66
CA VAL A 234 -13.13 -8.20 -8.76
C VAL A 234 -12.23 -8.41 -9.98
N THR A 235 -10.93 -8.58 -9.75
CA THR A 235 -9.97 -8.95 -10.81
C THR A 235 -10.14 -10.41 -11.22
N PRO A 236 -9.58 -10.85 -12.37
CA PRO A 236 -9.56 -12.27 -12.73
C PRO A 236 -8.94 -13.17 -11.65
N PHE A 237 -7.96 -12.67 -10.90
CA PHE A 237 -7.36 -13.39 -9.78
C PHE A 237 -8.36 -13.60 -8.62
N LEU A 238 -9.10 -12.57 -8.23
CA LEU A 238 -10.16 -12.69 -7.24
C LEU A 238 -11.35 -13.51 -7.75
N GLN A 239 -11.67 -13.43 -9.06
CA GLN A 239 -12.70 -14.28 -9.65
C GLN A 239 -12.33 -15.77 -9.58
N LEU A 240 -11.04 -16.11 -9.76
CA LEU A 240 -10.55 -17.47 -9.57
C LEU A 240 -10.75 -17.93 -8.12
N ALA A 241 -10.50 -17.06 -7.14
CA ALA A 241 -10.74 -17.32 -5.72
C ALA A 241 -12.24 -17.58 -5.42
N VAL A 242 -13.14 -16.76 -6.01
CA VAL A 242 -14.60 -16.96 -5.90
C VAL A 242 -15.00 -18.34 -6.40
N ASN A 243 -14.52 -18.72 -7.58
CA ASN A 243 -14.84 -19.99 -8.21
C ASN A 243 -14.37 -21.21 -7.39
N GLN A 244 -13.36 -21.01 -6.54
CA GLN A 244 -12.81 -22.05 -5.65
C GLN A 244 -13.35 -21.96 -4.21
N GLY A 245 -14.22 -20.98 -3.90
CA GLY A 245 -14.85 -20.83 -2.58
C GLY A 245 -13.98 -20.18 -1.51
N ASN A 246 -12.88 -19.52 -1.91
CA ASN A 246 -11.99 -18.86 -0.97
C ASN A 246 -12.51 -17.49 -0.51
N GLN A 247 -12.17 -17.14 0.72
CA GLN A 247 -12.33 -15.77 1.22
C GLN A 247 -11.39 -14.82 0.47
N ARG A 248 -11.86 -13.63 0.13
CA ARG A 248 -11.11 -12.69 -0.68
C ARG A 248 -11.18 -11.26 -0.15
N VAL A 249 -10.18 -10.45 -0.51
CA VAL A 249 -10.11 -9.01 -0.20
C VAL A 249 -9.46 -8.30 -1.39
N ASN A 250 -9.99 -7.13 -1.78
CA ASN A 250 -9.35 -6.25 -2.78
C ASN A 250 -8.58 -5.08 -2.13
N GLY A 251 -7.89 -4.28 -2.93
CA GLY A 251 -7.00 -3.23 -2.47
C GLY A 251 -7.67 -1.96 -1.93
N LEU A 252 -9.02 -1.84 -1.98
CA LEU A 252 -9.71 -0.62 -1.52
C LEU A 252 -9.47 -0.37 -0.03
N GLY A 253 -9.54 -1.42 0.79
CA GLY A 253 -9.27 -1.31 2.22
C GLY A 253 -7.84 -0.87 2.50
N MET A 254 -6.84 -1.42 1.80
CA MET A 254 -5.45 -0.97 1.95
C MET A 254 -5.28 0.52 1.62
N LEU A 255 -5.88 0.98 0.51
CA LEU A 255 -5.85 2.39 0.13
C LEU A 255 -6.48 3.28 1.21
N PHE A 256 -7.58 2.84 1.80
CA PHE A 256 -8.29 3.56 2.86
C PHE A 256 -7.47 3.63 4.15
N TYR A 257 -7.05 2.48 4.68
CA TYR A 257 -6.38 2.43 5.98
C TYR A 257 -4.95 3.02 5.96
N GLN A 258 -4.25 3.02 4.82
CA GLN A 258 -3.00 3.78 4.71
C GLN A 258 -3.23 5.30 4.76
N ALA A 259 -4.37 5.78 4.23
CA ALA A 259 -4.75 7.18 4.31
C ALA A 259 -5.18 7.58 5.74
N GLU A 260 -5.89 6.69 6.46
CA GLU A 260 -6.20 6.83 7.88
C GLU A 260 -4.91 7.03 8.69
N ALA A 261 -3.95 6.10 8.57
CA ALA A 261 -2.67 6.19 9.28
C ALA A 261 -1.88 7.47 8.92
N ALA A 262 -1.87 7.85 7.64
CA ALA A 262 -1.23 9.08 7.19
C ALA A 262 -1.91 10.34 7.76
N PHE A 263 -3.23 10.39 7.81
CA PHE A 263 -4.00 11.47 8.41
C PHE A 263 -3.65 11.65 9.89
N GLU A 264 -3.65 10.55 10.67
CA GLU A 264 -3.33 10.57 12.10
C GLU A 264 -1.90 11.08 12.35
N LEU A 265 -0.93 10.65 11.53
CA LEU A 265 0.45 11.14 11.60
C LEU A 265 0.55 12.65 11.30
N MET A 266 -0.15 13.13 10.26
CA MET A 266 -0.10 14.51 9.81
C MET A 266 -0.82 15.47 10.79
N THR A 267 -1.96 15.04 11.33
CA THR A 267 -2.84 15.94 12.11
C THR A 267 -2.73 15.74 13.62
N GLY A 268 -2.34 14.55 14.07
CA GLY A 268 -2.42 14.15 15.47
C GLY A 268 -3.84 13.90 15.97
N LYS A 269 -4.84 13.91 15.08
CA LYS A 269 -6.25 13.65 15.39
C LYS A 269 -6.63 12.22 15.03
N VAL A 270 -7.64 11.69 15.72
CA VAL A 270 -8.24 10.39 15.38
C VAL A 270 -9.01 10.51 14.07
N PHE A 271 -8.79 9.58 13.16
CA PHE A 271 -9.48 9.53 11.88
C PHE A 271 -10.93 9.03 12.06
N PRO A 272 -11.94 9.66 11.41
CA PRO A 272 -13.35 9.27 11.53
C PRO A 272 -13.68 8.06 10.61
N THR A 273 -13.10 6.90 10.93
CA THR A 273 -13.01 5.68 10.10
C THR A 273 -14.38 5.25 9.54
N GLU A 274 -15.37 5.06 10.41
CA GLU A 274 -16.69 4.54 9.99
C GLU A 274 -17.39 5.47 9.01
N SER A 275 -17.45 6.77 9.33
CA SER A 275 -18.15 7.77 8.51
C SER A 275 -17.47 7.95 7.14
N VAL A 276 -16.14 7.97 7.11
CA VAL A 276 -15.41 8.14 5.85
C VAL A 276 -15.46 6.85 5.01
N TRP A 277 -15.43 5.67 5.63
CA TRP A 277 -15.59 4.40 4.93
C TRP A 277 -16.96 4.26 4.28
N GLU A 278 -18.03 4.57 5.01
CA GLU A 278 -19.41 4.56 4.50
C GLU A 278 -19.58 5.52 3.30
N ALA A 279 -19.07 6.74 3.42
CA ALA A 279 -19.11 7.71 2.32
C ALA A 279 -18.29 7.24 1.11
N LEU A 280 -17.08 6.70 1.33
CA LEU A 280 -16.21 6.18 0.28
C LEU A 280 -16.89 5.04 -0.50
N THR A 281 -17.42 4.06 0.21
CA THR A 281 -18.06 2.89 -0.39
C THR A 281 -19.38 3.21 -1.08
N THR A 282 -20.04 4.28 -0.68
CA THR A 282 -21.23 4.81 -1.34
C THR A 282 -20.88 5.54 -2.63
N GLU A 283 -19.93 6.47 -2.57
CA GLU A 283 -19.52 7.29 -3.74
C GLU A 283 -18.77 6.47 -4.79
N TYR A 284 -17.94 5.51 -4.34
CA TYR A 284 -17.09 4.68 -5.19
C TYR A 284 -17.50 3.21 -5.17
N ARG A 285 -18.83 2.94 -5.25
CA ARG A 285 -19.38 1.58 -5.18
C ARG A 285 -18.78 0.61 -6.20
N GLN A 286 -18.35 1.10 -7.36
CA GLN A 286 -17.65 0.30 -8.38
C GLN A 286 -16.31 -0.29 -7.94
N PHE A 287 -15.75 0.13 -6.80
CA PHE A 287 -14.50 -0.41 -6.23
C PHE A 287 -14.74 -1.38 -5.08
N VAL A 288 -15.98 -1.52 -4.62
CA VAL A 288 -16.34 -2.43 -3.52
C VAL A 288 -16.39 -3.87 -4.04
N CYS A 289 -15.70 -4.78 -3.37
CA CYS A 289 -15.70 -6.20 -3.63
C CYS A 289 -16.66 -6.87 -2.62
N ASP A 290 -17.88 -7.15 -3.08
CA ASP A 290 -18.91 -7.84 -2.28
C ASP A 290 -18.58 -9.33 -2.09
#